data_e2e129a5ca55fa5ae613678b5487a7d8
#
_entry.id   e2e129a5ca55fa5ae613678b5487a7d8
#
_cell.length_a   1.000
_cell.length_b   1.000
_cell.length_c   1.000
_cell.angle_alpha   90.00
_cell.angle_beta   90.00
_cell.angle_gamma   90.00
#
_symmetry.space_group_name_H-M   'P 1'
#
loop_
_entity.id
_entity.type
_entity.pdbx_description
1 polymer ?
#
loop_
_entity_poly.entity_id
_entity_poly.type
_entity_poly.pdbx_seq_one_letter_code
_entity_poly.pdbx_strand_id
1 'polypeptide(L)'
;LATHVWGERIEDRGSQITFSALGQLAPVEAKEAWDPTNEKKNRLACAVAAELPNLEVRPGGSSSVDISQRGVDKSFAVRELADILDIEVGQIVFIGDRMEPDGNDYPAAKAGTRAVKVNGPADTVKLCGEIIARLSR
;
A
#
# COMPACT_ATOMS: atom_id res chain seq x y z
N LEU A 1 -6.34 -22.22 9.90
CA LEU A 1 -6.15 -22.02 8.46
C LEU A 1 -7.49 -22.06 7.77
N ALA A 2 -7.72 -21.23 6.76
CA ALA A 2 -8.94 -21.23 5.98
C ALA A 2 -9.14 -22.60 5.29
N THR A 3 -10.33 -23.13 5.35
CA THR A 3 -10.67 -24.43 4.74
C THR A 3 -10.83 -24.34 3.23
N HIS A 4 -11.10 -23.14 2.70
CA HIS A 4 -11.21 -22.86 1.27
C HIS A 4 -10.22 -21.76 0.87
N VAL A 5 -9.56 -21.93 -0.28
CA VAL A 5 -8.55 -21.01 -0.81
C VAL A 5 -8.85 -20.72 -2.28
N TRP A 6 -8.84 -19.45 -2.62
CA TRP A 6 -9.08 -18.94 -3.97
C TRP A 6 -7.77 -18.49 -4.61
N GLY A 7 -7.23 -19.33 -5.49
CA GLY A 7 -5.95 -19.07 -6.16
C GLY A 7 -4.73 -19.25 -5.24
N GLU A 8 -3.59 -18.76 -5.71
CA GLU A 8 -2.33 -18.86 -4.98
C GLU A 8 -2.33 -18.01 -3.70
N ARG A 9 -1.68 -18.51 -2.66
CA ARG A 9 -1.52 -17.77 -1.40
C ARG A 9 -0.34 -16.83 -1.40
N ILE A 10 0.69 -17.14 -2.16
CA ILE A 10 1.91 -16.36 -2.24
C ILE A 10 1.99 -15.73 -3.62
N GLU A 11 2.21 -14.43 -3.66
CA GLU A 11 2.40 -13.66 -4.87
C GLU A 11 3.72 -12.90 -4.79
N ASP A 12 4.58 -13.13 -5.78
CA ASP A 12 5.81 -12.35 -5.98
C ASP A 12 5.49 -11.15 -6.89
N ARG A 13 5.62 -9.94 -6.33
CA ARG A 13 5.42 -8.67 -7.03
C ARG A 13 6.74 -7.99 -7.40
N GLY A 14 7.84 -8.74 -7.38
CA GLY A 14 9.18 -8.23 -7.64
C GLY A 14 9.81 -7.54 -6.43
N SER A 15 9.31 -6.38 -6.03
CA SER A 15 9.80 -5.64 -4.86
C SER A 15 9.13 -6.02 -3.53
N GLN A 16 8.10 -6.86 -3.58
CA GLN A 16 7.28 -7.27 -2.45
C GLN A 16 6.78 -8.70 -2.65
N ILE A 17 6.74 -9.47 -1.58
CA ILE A 17 6.02 -10.75 -1.51
C ILE A 17 4.74 -10.52 -0.72
N THR A 18 3.61 -10.93 -1.26
CA THR A 18 2.33 -10.88 -0.55
C THR A 18 1.85 -12.29 -0.23
N PHE A 19 1.59 -12.56 1.04
CA PHE A 19 0.88 -13.76 1.50
C PHE A 19 -0.59 -13.42 1.74
N SER A 20 -1.51 -14.17 1.14
CA SER A 20 -2.95 -14.05 1.36
C SER A 20 -3.50 -15.30 2.02
N ALA A 21 -4.10 -15.17 3.19
CA ALA A 21 -4.63 -16.30 3.96
C ALA A 21 -5.73 -17.07 3.21
N LEU A 22 -6.50 -16.38 2.38
CA LEU A 22 -7.60 -16.93 1.57
C LEU A 22 -7.23 -17.13 0.10
N GLY A 23 -6.00 -16.76 -0.31
CA GLY A 23 -5.59 -16.74 -1.71
C GLY A 23 -5.89 -15.40 -2.40
N GLN A 24 -5.18 -15.15 -3.50
CA GLN A 24 -5.21 -13.85 -4.20
C GLN A 24 -6.58 -13.56 -4.83
N LEU A 25 -7.30 -14.59 -5.26
CA LEU A 25 -8.58 -14.47 -5.96
C LEU A 25 -9.81 -14.52 -5.03
N ALA A 26 -9.61 -14.48 -3.72
CA ALA A 26 -10.72 -14.50 -2.77
C ALA A 26 -11.63 -13.27 -2.96
N PRO A 27 -12.99 -13.46 -2.93
CA PRO A 27 -13.93 -12.33 -2.97
C PRO A 27 -13.74 -11.40 -1.78
N VAL A 28 -14.08 -10.13 -1.96
CA VAL A 28 -13.91 -9.08 -0.92
C VAL A 28 -14.70 -9.47 0.33
N GLU A 29 -15.93 -9.92 0.17
CA GLU A 29 -16.80 -10.33 1.26
C GLU A 29 -16.21 -11.48 2.09
N ALA A 30 -15.56 -12.45 1.43
CA ALA A 30 -14.88 -13.55 2.12
C ALA A 30 -13.64 -13.05 2.89
N LYS A 31 -12.89 -12.11 2.34
CA LYS A 31 -11.72 -11.49 2.99
C LYS A 31 -12.13 -10.71 4.24
N GLU A 32 -13.18 -9.92 4.14
CA GLU A 32 -13.72 -9.11 5.26
C GLU A 32 -14.31 -10.01 6.36
N ALA A 33 -15.05 -11.04 5.98
CA ALA A 33 -15.63 -12.01 6.93
C ALA A 33 -14.59 -12.88 7.63
N TRP A 34 -13.42 -13.10 7.00
CA TRP A 34 -12.35 -13.91 7.59
C TRP A 34 -11.72 -13.26 8.82
N ASP A 35 -11.56 -11.96 8.82
CA ASP A 35 -10.90 -11.21 9.90
C ASP A 35 -11.48 -9.79 10.07
N PRO A 36 -12.73 -9.68 10.54
CA PRO A 36 -13.40 -8.39 10.67
C PRO A 36 -12.74 -7.43 11.67
N THR A 37 -11.93 -7.96 12.59
CA THR A 37 -11.24 -7.18 13.62
C THR A 37 -9.78 -6.89 13.30
N ASN A 38 -9.24 -7.41 12.20
CA ASN A 38 -7.82 -7.40 11.83
C ASN A 38 -6.89 -8.15 12.81
N GLU A 39 -7.44 -8.90 13.75
CA GLU A 39 -6.67 -9.57 14.79
C GLU A 39 -5.84 -10.74 14.24
N LYS A 40 -6.45 -11.58 13.39
CA LYS A 40 -5.77 -12.72 12.76
C LYS A 40 -4.62 -12.26 11.87
N LYS A 41 -4.86 -11.24 11.05
CA LYS A 41 -3.88 -10.64 10.17
C LYS A 41 -2.70 -10.06 10.94
N ASN A 42 -2.96 -9.31 12.00
CA ASN A 42 -1.93 -8.72 12.83
C ASN A 42 -1.08 -9.79 13.54
N ARG A 43 -1.71 -10.83 14.08
CA ARG A 43 -1.00 -11.98 14.67
C ARG A 43 -0.12 -12.70 13.64
N LEU A 44 -0.63 -12.88 12.43
CA LEU A 44 0.14 -13.48 11.34
C LEU A 44 1.34 -12.62 10.96
N ALA A 45 1.15 -11.30 10.82
CA ALA A 45 2.24 -10.37 10.52
C ALA A 45 3.33 -10.39 11.61
N CYS A 46 2.95 -10.42 12.89
CA CYS A 46 3.90 -10.55 13.99
C CYS A 46 4.69 -11.87 13.95
N ALA A 47 4.02 -12.99 13.67
CA ALA A 47 4.67 -14.29 13.57
C ALA A 47 5.67 -14.35 12.40
N VAL A 48 5.29 -13.82 11.23
CA VAL A 48 6.17 -13.76 10.06
C VAL A 48 7.35 -12.82 10.33
N ALA A 49 7.11 -11.67 10.95
CA ALA A 49 8.18 -10.71 11.29
C ALA A 49 9.24 -11.32 12.22
N ALA A 50 8.83 -12.17 13.17
CA ALA A 50 9.73 -12.87 14.06
C ALA A 50 10.68 -13.84 13.34
N GLU A 51 10.18 -14.49 12.27
CA GLU A 51 10.96 -15.40 11.44
C GLU A 51 11.83 -14.67 10.39
N LEU A 52 11.48 -13.43 10.04
CA LEU A 52 12.16 -12.64 9.00
C LEU A 52 12.66 -11.30 9.56
N PRO A 53 13.59 -11.30 10.53
CA PRO A 53 13.99 -10.09 11.26
C PRO A 53 14.68 -9.03 10.40
N ASN A 54 15.19 -9.40 9.22
CA ASN A 54 15.87 -8.50 8.30
C ASN A 54 14.94 -7.86 7.26
N LEU A 55 13.67 -8.27 7.23
CA LEU A 55 12.68 -7.77 6.30
C LEU A 55 11.63 -6.90 7.01
N GLU A 56 10.95 -6.10 6.23
CA GLU A 56 9.76 -5.37 6.67
C GLU A 56 8.54 -6.25 6.46
N VAL A 57 7.76 -6.48 7.49
CA VAL A 57 6.52 -7.26 7.42
C VAL A 57 5.37 -6.38 7.90
N ARG A 58 4.38 -6.18 7.05
CA ARG A 58 3.22 -5.34 7.34
C ARG A 58 1.91 -6.06 7.05
N PRO A 59 0.87 -5.83 7.85
CA PRO A 59 -0.48 -6.22 7.47
C PRO A 59 -0.84 -5.51 6.15
N GLY A 60 -1.26 -6.25 5.15
CA GLY A 60 -1.71 -5.74 3.86
C GLY A 60 -3.22 -5.48 3.82
N GLY A 61 -3.88 -5.92 2.76
CA GLY A 61 -5.34 -5.85 2.63
C GLY A 61 -6.09 -6.64 3.71
N SER A 62 -7.37 -6.94 3.50
CA SER A 62 -8.24 -7.54 4.54
C SER A 62 -7.77 -8.91 5.05
N SER A 63 -7.02 -9.68 4.26
CA SER A 63 -6.56 -11.03 4.61
C SER A 63 -5.10 -11.31 4.24
N SER A 64 -4.28 -10.28 4.05
CA SER A 64 -2.92 -10.43 3.55
C SER A 64 -1.86 -9.83 4.46
N VAL A 65 -0.64 -10.31 4.27
CA VAL A 65 0.59 -9.80 4.88
C VAL A 65 1.59 -9.54 3.76
N ASP A 66 2.19 -8.36 3.78
CA ASP A 66 3.17 -7.91 2.81
C ASP A 66 4.58 -7.95 3.42
N ILE A 67 5.52 -8.48 2.65
CA ILE A 67 6.91 -8.65 3.03
C ILE A 67 7.78 -7.93 1.99
N SER A 68 8.62 -7.02 2.44
CA SER A 68 9.49 -6.23 1.57
C SER A 68 10.85 -5.95 2.23
N GLN A 69 11.75 -5.33 1.49
CA GLN A 69 13.00 -4.86 2.08
C GLN A 69 12.71 -3.70 3.05
N ARG A 70 13.49 -3.61 4.13
CA ARG A 70 13.41 -2.50 5.07
C ARG A 70 13.81 -1.19 4.40
N GLY A 71 13.11 -0.11 4.76
CA GLY A 71 13.37 1.24 4.23
C GLY A 71 12.78 1.50 2.85
N VAL A 72 12.12 0.51 2.24
CA VAL A 72 11.39 0.68 0.98
C VAL A 72 9.93 1.02 1.30
N ASP A 73 9.63 2.29 1.35
CA ASP A 73 8.28 2.83 1.51
C ASP A 73 7.96 3.81 0.38
N LYS A 74 6.83 4.49 0.46
CA LYS A 74 6.44 5.46 -0.57
C LYS A 74 7.36 6.68 -0.63
N SER A 75 8.12 7.00 0.42
CA SER A 75 9.14 8.04 0.37
C SER A 75 10.32 7.65 -0.52
N PHE A 76 10.72 6.39 -0.49
CA PHE A 76 11.73 5.85 -1.40
C PHE A 76 11.27 5.95 -2.85
N ALA A 77 10.04 5.49 -3.17
CA ALA A 77 9.50 5.56 -4.52
C ALA A 77 9.43 7.00 -5.07
N VAL A 78 9.05 7.96 -4.23
CA VAL A 78 8.97 9.37 -4.60
C VAL A 78 10.37 9.95 -4.90
N ARG A 79 11.38 9.62 -4.09
CA ARG A 79 12.75 10.08 -4.33
C ARG A 79 13.35 9.47 -5.59
N GLU A 80 13.18 8.16 -5.79
CA GLU A 80 13.61 7.49 -7.02
C GLU A 80 12.96 8.10 -8.27
N LEU A 81 11.67 8.39 -8.21
CA LEU A 81 10.97 9.05 -9.31
C LEU A 81 11.51 10.45 -9.59
N ALA A 82 11.77 11.23 -8.54
CA ALA A 82 12.37 12.55 -8.66
C ALA A 82 13.75 12.50 -9.33
N ASP A 83 14.58 11.54 -8.92
CA ASP A 83 15.91 11.32 -9.49
C ASP A 83 15.84 10.90 -10.97
N ILE A 84 14.95 9.95 -11.30
CA ILE A 84 14.75 9.47 -12.70
C ILE A 84 14.30 10.61 -13.62
N LEU A 85 13.42 11.49 -13.12
CA LEU A 85 12.86 12.60 -13.90
C LEU A 85 13.71 13.88 -13.83
N ASP A 86 14.78 13.89 -13.03
CA ASP A 86 15.63 15.06 -12.76
C ASP A 86 14.80 16.28 -12.31
N ILE A 87 13.94 16.07 -11.32
CA ILE A 87 13.09 17.10 -10.71
C ILE A 87 13.22 17.09 -9.19
N GLU A 88 12.78 18.18 -8.56
CA GLU A 88 12.67 18.24 -7.11
C GLU A 88 11.44 17.45 -6.59
N VAL A 89 11.55 16.81 -5.42
CA VAL A 89 10.42 16.10 -4.80
C VAL A 89 9.20 17.02 -4.64
N GLY A 90 9.39 18.30 -4.33
CA GLY A 90 8.34 19.30 -4.22
C GLY A 90 7.60 19.63 -5.52
N GLN A 91 8.08 19.15 -6.65
CA GLN A 91 7.39 19.27 -7.95
C GLN A 91 6.44 18.10 -8.22
N ILE A 92 6.49 17.06 -7.37
CA ILE A 92 5.60 15.89 -7.48
C ILE A 92 4.31 16.16 -6.69
N VAL A 93 3.18 16.00 -7.35
CA VAL A 93 1.86 15.92 -6.69
C VAL A 93 1.61 14.47 -6.30
N PHE A 94 1.41 14.22 -5.01
CA PHE A 94 1.09 12.91 -4.48
C PHE A 94 -0.36 12.90 -3.96
N ILE A 95 -1.17 11.99 -4.47
CA ILE A 95 -2.58 11.84 -4.08
C ILE A 95 -2.74 10.54 -3.30
N GLY A 96 -3.30 10.59 -2.11
CA GLY A 96 -3.49 9.42 -1.26
C GLY A 96 -4.59 9.61 -0.23
N ASP A 97 -5.08 8.52 0.33
CA ASP A 97 -6.17 8.52 1.31
C ASP A 97 -5.68 8.27 2.75
N ARG A 98 -4.45 7.78 2.91
CA ARG A 98 -3.87 7.41 4.22
C ARG A 98 -2.64 8.24 4.57
N MET A 99 -2.85 9.53 4.74
CA MET A 99 -1.79 10.52 5.03
C MET A 99 -1.60 10.84 6.52
N GLU A 100 -2.28 10.16 7.42
CA GLU A 100 -2.03 10.22 8.85
C GLU A 100 -0.67 9.58 9.19
N PRO A 101 -0.03 9.91 10.34
CA PRO A 101 1.31 9.42 10.70
C PRO A 101 1.48 7.90 10.67
N ASP A 102 0.40 7.14 10.88
CA ASP A 102 0.34 5.67 10.79
C ASP A 102 -0.11 5.15 9.42
N GLY A 103 -0.47 6.05 8.50
CA GLY A 103 -0.92 5.72 7.15
C GLY A 103 0.23 5.42 6.20
N ASN A 104 -0.02 4.57 5.22
CA ASN A 104 0.99 4.15 4.23
C ASN A 104 1.36 5.25 3.21
N ASP A 105 0.57 6.33 3.11
CA ASP A 105 0.83 7.48 2.26
C ASP A 105 1.63 8.59 2.97
N TYR A 106 1.67 8.56 4.30
CA TYR A 106 2.38 9.54 5.10
C TYR A 106 3.87 9.68 4.72
N PRO A 107 4.63 8.61 4.47
CA PRO A 107 6.03 8.73 4.06
C PRO A 107 6.23 9.55 2.79
N ALA A 108 5.34 9.46 1.80
CA ALA A 108 5.41 10.27 0.58
C ALA A 108 5.13 11.75 0.86
N ALA A 109 4.14 12.05 1.70
CA ALA A 109 3.86 13.42 2.12
C ALA A 109 5.03 14.03 2.91
N LYS A 110 5.57 13.27 3.87
CA LYS A 110 6.70 13.68 4.70
C LYS A 110 8.00 13.89 3.89
N ALA A 111 8.16 13.19 2.76
CA ALA A 111 9.30 13.35 1.86
C ALA A 111 9.34 14.73 1.18
N GLY A 112 8.26 15.51 1.22
CA GLY A 112 8.18 16.86 0.70
C GLY A 112 7.41 17.02 -0.60
N THR A 113 6.61 16.02 -0.99
CA THR A 113 5.69 16.14 -2.14
C THR A 113 4.58 17.16 -1.87
N ARG A 114 3.93 17.63 -2.93
CA ARG A 114 2.66 18.34 -2.82
C ARG A 114 1.54 17.32 -2.56
N ALA A 115 1.40 16.93 -1.31
CA ALA A 115 0.48 15.89 -0.91
C ALA A 115 -0.97 16.40 -0.89
N VAL A 116 -1.87 15.68 -1.54
CA VAL A 116 -3.31 15.95 -1.55
C VAL A 116 -4.04 14.75 -0.98
N LYS A 117 -4.69 14.94 0.17
CA LYS A 117 -5.50 13.92 0.80
C LYS A 117 -6.85 13.81 0.09
N VAL A 118 -7.26 12.59 -0.17
CA VAL A 118 -8.58 12.21 -0.71
C VAL A 118 -9.25 11.19 0.21
N ASN A 119 -10.56 10.97 0.04
CA ASN A 119 -11.29 9.98 0.83
C ASN A 119 -11.39 8.62 0.14
N GLY A 120 -11.02 8.54 -1.14
CA GLY A 120 -11.06 7.31 -1.90
C GLY A 120 -10.93 7.54 -3.41
N PRO A 121 -11.10 6.49 -4.21
CA PRO A 121 -10.88 6.54 -5.66
C PRO A 121 -11.75 7.57 -6.41
N ALA A 122 -12.99 7.79 -5.97
CA ALA A 122 -13.89 8.75 -6.61
C ALA A 122 -13.36 10.19 -6.52
N ASP A 123 -12.81 10.58 -5.37
CA ASP A 123 -12.18 11.89 -5.18
C ASP A 123 -10.92 12.03 -6.05
N THR A 124 -10.15 10.96 -6.20
CA THR A 124 -8.96 10.94 -7.06
C THR A 124 -9.35 11.19 -8.52
N VAL A 125 -10.38 10.51 -9.01
CA VAL A 125 -10.88 10.71 -10.40
C VAL A 125 -11.32 12.15 -10.62
N LYS A 126 -12.07 12.74 -9.68
CA LYS A 126 -12.51 14.13 -9.74
C LYS A 126 -11.32 15.09 -9.79
N LEU A 127 -10.36 14.92 -8.89
CA LEU A 127 -9.17 15.76 -8.82
C LEU A 127 -8.33 15.67 -10.09
N CYS A 128 -8.14 14.47 -10.65
CA CYS A 128 -7.45 14.27 -11.92
C CYS A 128 -8.17 15.00 -13.07
N GLY A 129 -9.49 14.96 -13.10
CA GLY A 129 -10.29 15.71 -14.08
C GLY A 129 -10.06 17.23 -13.99
N GLU A 130 -10.02 17.78 -12.77
CA GLU A 130 -9.73 19.19 -12.54
C GLU A 130 -8.31 19.58 -12.99
N ILE A 131 -7.31 18.74 -12.73
CA ILE A 131 -5.92 18.95 -13.16
C ILE A 131 -5.85 18.95 -14.69
N ILE A 132 -6.44 17.96 -15.35
CA ILE A 132 -6.47 17.86 -16.81
C ILE A 132 -7.13 19.11 -17.43
N ALA A 133 -8.26 19.54 -16.90
CA ALA A 133 -8.95 20.73 -17.39
C ALA A 133 -8.09 21.99 -17.29
N ARG A 134 -7.28 22.13 -16.24
CA ARG A 134 -6.35 23.27 -16.08
C ARG A 134 -5.16 23.20 -17.04
N LEU A 135 -4.61 22.01 -17.28
CA LEU A 135 -3.47 21.82 -18.18
C LEU A 135 -3.86 21.94 -19.67
N SER A 136 -5.14 21.75 -19.99
CA SER A 136 -5.66 21.83 -21.35
C SER A 136 -6.10 23.24 -21.78
N ARG A 137 -5.86 24.25 -20.94
CA ARG A 137 -6.22 25.65 -21.22
C ARG A 137 -5.07 26.41 -21.94
#